data_319c0ce8124adf54c75f07d792143321
#
_entry.id   319c0ce8124adf54c75f07d792143321
#
_cell.length_a   1.000
_cell.length_b   1.000
_cell.length_c   1.000
_cell.angle_alpha   90.00
_cell.angle_beta   90.00
_cell.angle_gamma   90.00
#
_symmetry.space_group_name_H-M   'P 1'
#
loop_
_entity.id
_entity.type
_entity.pdbx_description
1 polymer ?
#
loop_
_entity_poly.entity_id
_entity_poly.type
_entity_poly.pdbx_seq_one_letter_code
_entity_poly.pdbx_strand_id
1 'polypeptide(L)' 'VTIAEGKAMFDYIRRNTPFDQLIWERNARGSRWIHVSVRRDGKNRHQVIC' A
#
# COMPACT_ATOMS: atom_id res chain seq x y z
N VAL A 1 -11.09 5.43 -1.60
CA VAL A 1 -10.34 6.71 -1.54
C VAL A 1 -10.25 7.33 -2.92
N THR A 2 -10.10 8.62 -2.97
CA THR A 2 -9.84 9.31 -4.24
C THR A 2 -8.39 9.03 -4.68
N ILE A 3 -8.08 9.30 -5.95
CA ILE A 3 -6.72 9.10 -6.46
C ILE A 3 -5.73 9.97 -5.68
N ALA A 4 -6.07 11.22 -5.41
CA ALA A 4 -5.18 12.15 -4.71
C ALA A 4 -4.94 11.72 -3.26
N GLU A 5 -6.01 11.37 -2.54
CA GLU A 5 -5.92 10.91 -1.15
C GLU A 5 -5.16 9.59 -1.05
N GLY A 6 -5.49 8.64 -1.93
CA GLY A 6 -4.83 7.34 -1.94
C GLY A 6 -3.35 7.45 -2.26
N LYS A 7 -3.00 8.33 -3.19
CA LYS A 7 -1.60 8.55 -3.56
C LYS A 7 -0.78 9.12 -2.39
N ALA A 8 -1.37 10.06 -1.65
CA ALA A 8 -0.73 10.64 -0.48
C ALA A 8 -0.53 9.61 0.62
N MET A 9 -1.53 8.79 0.90
CA MET A 9 -1.45 7.71 1.88
C MET A 9 -0.44 6.64 1.46
N PHE A 10 -0.47 6.26 0.20
CA PHE A 10 0.44 5.26 -0.35
C PHE A 10 1.89 5.70 -0.18
N ASP A 11 2.17 6.94 -0.52
CA ASP A 11 3.51 7.50 -0.42
C ASP A 11 3.96 7.62 1.04
N TYR A 12 3.06 8.01 1.94
CA TYR A 12 3.33 8.09 3.37
C TYR A 12 3.70 6.70 3.93
N ILE A 13 2.91 5.69 3.63
CA ILE A 13 3.15 4.32 4.09
C ILE A 13 4.49 3.81 3.54
N ARG A 14 4.74 4.07 2.26
CA ARG A 14 5.97 3.62 1.61
C ARG A 14 7.22 4.19 2.28
N ARG A 15 7.16 5.44 2.74
CA ARG A 15 8.31 6.14 3.32
C ARG A 15 8.48 5.91 4.81
N ASN A 16 7.39 5.64 5.52
CA ASN A 16 7.39 5.74 6.98
C ASN A 16 7.11 4.42 7.71
N THR A 17 6.79 3.35 7.00
CA THR A 17 6.45 2.07 7.63
C THR A 17 7.27 0.92 7.08
N PRO A 18 7.67 -0.05 7.93
CA PRO A 18 8.37 -1.25 7.50
C PRO A 18 7.37 -2.33 7.06
N PHE A 19 6.78 -2.17 5.88
CA PHE A 19 5.79 -3.11 5.37
C PHE A 19 6.45 -4.26 4.59
N ASP A 20 5.75 -5.41 4.50
CA ASP A 20 6.15 -6.52 3.64
C ASP A 20 5.71 -6.26 2.21
N GLN A 21 4.41 -5.97 2.02
CA GLN A 21 3.86 -5.63 0.71
C GLN A 21 2.97 -4.41 0.83
N LEU A 22 3.07 -3.53 -0.14
CA LEU A 22 2.21 -2.36 -0.28
C LEU A 22 1.63 -2.39 -1.68
N ILE A 23 0.31 -2.58 -1.79
CA ILE A 23 -0.37 -2.82 -3.05
C ILE A 23 -1.42 -1.75 -3.27
N TRP A 24 -1.36 -1.12 -4.44
CA TRP A 24 -2.41 -0.22 -4.91
C TRP A 24 -3.41 -1.05 -5.70
N GLU A 25 -4.59 -1.26 -5.16
CA GLU A 25 -5.61 -2.10 -5.77
C GLU A 25 -6.79 -1.30 -6.29
N ARG A 26 -7.42 -1.82 -7.31
CA ARG A 26 -8.64 -1.26 -7.87
C ARG A 26 -9.52 -2.40 -8.40
N ASN A 27 -10.83 -2.17 -8.42
CA ASN A 27 -11.76 -3.14 -8.98
C ASN A 27 -12.38 -2.63 -10.30
N ALA A 28 -13.22 -3.46 -10.92
CA ALA A 28 -13.87 -3.13 -12.19
C ALA A 28 -14.84 -1.94 -12.07
N ARG A 29 -15.27 -1.60 -10.86
CA ARG A 29 -16.18 -0.48 -10.59
C ARG A 29 -15.45 0.84 -10.40
N GLY A 30 -14.13 0.82 -10.44
CA GLY A 30 -13.32 2.01 -10.23
C GLY A 30 -13.02 2.33 -8.77
N SER A 31 -13.44 1.48 -7.84
CA SER A 31 -13.04 1.65 -6.44
C SER A 31 -11.56 1.37 -6.27
N ARG A 32 -10.91 2.16 -5.45
CA ARG A 32 -9.47 2.03 -5.19
C ARG A 32 -9.21 1.93 -3.70
N TRP A 33 -8.26 1.08 -3.33
CA TRP A 33 -7.84 0.95 -1.94
C TRP A 33 -6.38 0.54 -1.86
N ILE A 34 -5.85 0.68 -0.65
CA ILE A 34 -4.46 0.31 -0.38
C ILE A 34 -4.47 -0.95 0.49
N HIS A 35 -3.70 -1.93 0.06
CA HIS A 35 -3.47 -3.14 0.83
C HIS A 35 -2.04 -3.10 1.34
N VAL A 36 -1.88 -3.19 2.66
CA VAL A 36 -0.55 -3.24 3.27
C VAL A 36 -0.48 -4.46 4.19
N SER A 37 0.62 -5.19 4.11
CA SER A 37 0.87 -6.33 4.98
C SER A 37 2.19 -6.17 5.71
N VAL A 38 2.26 -6.74 6.91
CA VAL A 38 3.46 -6.70 7.74
C VAL A 38 3.73 -8.12 8.26
N ARG A 39 4.95 -8.57 8.17
CA ARG A 39 5.34 -9.87 8.68
C ARG A 39 5.74 -9.77 10.16
N ARG A 40 5.29 -10.74 10.95
CA ARG A 40 5.58 -10.77 12.39
C ARG A 40 7.04 -11.07 12.71
N ASP A 41 7.73 -11.75 11.79
CA ASP A 41 9.14 -12.12 11.97
C ASP A 41 10.09 -10.97 11.66
N GLY A 42 9.57 -9.83 11.24
CA GLY A 42 10.36 -8.66 10.90
C GLY A 42 11.05 -8.72 9.55
N LYS A 43 10.87 -9.80 8.80
CA LYS A 43 11.51 -9.97 7.49
C LYS A 43 10.65 -9.37 6.38
N ASN A 44 10.31 -8.11 6.54
CA ASN A 44 9.50 -7.38 5.57
C ASN A 44 10.28 -7.08 4.31
N ARG A 45 9.72 -7.42 3.15
CA ARG A 45 10.39 -7.29 1.85
C ARG A 45 10.36 -5.87 1.29
N HIS A 46 9.52 -5.01 1.85
CA HIS A 46 9.31 -3.65 1.35
C HIS A 46 8.93 -3.65 -0.14
N GLN A 47 8.07 -4.58 -0.52
CA GLN A 47 7.66 -4.77 -1.91
C GLN A 47 6.49 -3.86 -2.26
N VAL A 48 6.66 -3.04 -3.29
CA VAL A 48 5.63 -2.11 -3.76
C VAL A 48 5.06 -2.65 -5.08
N ILE A 49 3.73 -2.76 -5.14
CA ILE A 49 3.01 -3.24 -6.32
C ILE A 49 1.94 -2.21 -6.70
N CYS A 50 1.93 -1.80 -7.94
CA CYS A 50 0.94 -0.85 -8.46
C CYS A 50 -0.04 -1.50 -9.44
#